data_dccdfeff7e74a58e44b1600286d2bda8
#
_entry.id   dccdfeff7e74a58e44b1600286d2bda8
#
_cell.length_a   1.000
_cell.length_b   1.000
_cell.length_c   1.000
_cell.angle_alpha   90.00
_cell.angle_beta   90.00
_cell.angle_gamma   90.00
#
_symmetry.space_group_name_H-M   'P 1'
#
loop_
_entity.id
_entity.type
_entity.pdbx_description
1 polymer ?
#
loop_
_entity_poly.entity_id
_entity_poly.type
_entity_poly.pdbx_seq_one_letter_code
_entity_poly.pdbx_strand_id
1 'polypeptide(L)'
;SYQIFPDRFKNGNPENDVTEEGQKFTFHDDYFDEDFTLPGDYMGQLIQGANWADPVTSWATVTMTDGSKKCGYVDSYRFYGGDLEGIIEELDYLKSLGVTAIYLNPIFPSETTHRYDPASYFGVDPRLGDAETFKKLTEEAAKRGIKIINDITPDHSGDDSLYFDVKSAYSTVGAHESKESPFFDWYTFTEWPDKWQGWAGFSAMPIINVLNPKVAVFFIAFLPQ
;
A
#
# COMPACT_ATOMS: atom_id res chain seq x y z
N SER A 1 8.50 13.85 -16.85
CA SER A 1 7.76 12.82 -16.06
C SER A 1 6.38 13.35 -15.68
N TYR A 2 5.48 12.43 -15.44
CA TYR A 2 4.13 12.69 -14.94
C TYR A 2 3.91 11.82 -13.71
N GLN A 3 3.56 12.42 -12.57
CA GLN A 3 3.29 11.68 -11.34
C GLN A 3 1.82 11.27 -11.31
N ILE A 4 1.55 10.02 -10.95
CA ILE A 4 0.20 9.48 -10.79
C ILE A 4 0.03 8.95 -9.37
N PHE A 5 -1.04 9.40 -8.72
CA PHE A 5 -1.62 8.78 -7.53
C PHE A 5 -2.71 7.83 -8.03
N PRO A 6 -2.49 6.49 -8.07
CA PRO A 6 -3.36 5.58 -8.80
C PRO A 6 -4.82 5.66 -8.38
N ASP A 7 -5.12 5.60 -7.08
CA ASP A 7 -6.49 5.66 -6.53
C ASP A 7 -7.32 6.88 -7.00
N ARG A 8 -6.64 7.94 -7.47
CA ARG A 8 -7.27 9.22 -7.85
C ARG A 8 -7.15 9.55 -9.34
N PHE A 9 -6.60 8.65 -10.16
CA PHE A 9 -6.31 8.94 -11.56
C PHE A 9 -7.45 8.54 -12.49
N LYS A 10 -7.80 7.27 -12.53
CA LYS A 10 -8.92 6.73 -13.32
C LYS A 10 -9.28 5.32 -12.82
N ASN A 11 -10.58 5.06 -12.64
CA ASN A 11 -11.12 3.74 -12.41
C ASN A 11 -11.28 3.01 -13.76
N GLY A 12 -10.51 1.97 -13.98
CA GLY A 12 -10.54 1.13 -15.18
C GLY A 12 -11.23 -0.22 -14.92
N ASN A 13 -11.25 -0.67 -13.67
CA ASN A 13 -11.85 -1.94 -13.27
C ASN A 13 -12.69 -1.79 -11.98
N PRO A 14 -14.00 -1.52 -12.09
CA PRO A 14 -14.87 -1.38 -10.92
C PRO A 14 -15.01 -2.64 -10.05
N GLU A 15 -14.53 -3.81 -10.50
CA GLU A 15 -14.63 -5.06 -9.73
C GLU A 15 -13.64 -5.11 -8.55
N ASN A 16 -12.59 -4.28 -8.59
CA ASN A 16 -11.61 -4.17 -7.51
C ASN A 16 -11.91 -3.04 -6.52
N ASP A 17 -13.02 -2.32 -6.70
CA ASP A 17 -13.42 -1.21 -5.83
C ASP A 17 -13.78 -1.67 -4.41
N VAL A 18 -13.57 -0.77 -3.44
CA VAL A 18 -14.11 -0.92 -2.09
C VAL A 18 -15.60 -0.64 -2.11
N THR A 19 -16.43 -1.67 -1.95
CA THR A 19 -17.90 -1.58 -2.03
C THR A 19 -18.59 -1.55 -0.67
N GLU A 20 -17.88 -1.94 0.40
CA GLU A 20 -18.40 -1.92 1.77
C GLU A 20 -17.36 -1.45 2.79
N GLU A 21 -17.82 -0.90 3.92
CA GLU A 21 -16.91 -0.47 4.99
C GLU A 21 -16.17 -1.68 5.60
N GLY A 22 -14.86 -1.56 5.74
CA GLY A 22 -14.04 -2.63 6.31
C GLY A 22 -13.85 -3.84 5.41
N GLN A 23 -14.10 -3.71 4.11
CA GLN A 23 -13.88 -4.78 3.14
C GLN A 23 -12.43 -5.26 3.17
N LYS A 24 -12.27 -6.57 3.23
CA LYS A 24 -10.96 -7.23 3.25
C LYS A 24 -10.55 -7.64 1.85
N PHE A 25 -9.27 -7.48 1.56
CA PHE A 25 -8.68 -7.86 0.27
C PHE A 25 -7.53 -8.82 0.48
N THR A 26 -7.50 -9.89 -0.32
CA THR A 26 -6.41 -10.88 -0.31
C THR A 26 -5.41 -10.53 -1.42
N PHE A 27 -4.12 -10.63 -1.12
CA PHE A 27 -3.02 -10.47 -2.06
C PHE A 27 -2.03 -11.62 -1.93
N HIS A 28 -1.33 -11.93 -3.01
CA HIS A 28 -0.20 -12.84 -2.99
C HIS A 28 1.09 -12.08 -2.68
N ASP A 29 1.92 -12.63 -1.80
CA ASP A 29 3.25 -12.11 -1.49
C ASP A 29 4.30 -13.04 -2.08
N ASP A 30 5.03 -12.56 -3.09
CA ASP A 30 6.03 -13.37 -3.82
C ASP A 30 7.25 -13.75 -2.95
N TYR A 31 7.52 -13.05 -1.86
CA TYR A 31 8.65 -13.37 -0.97
C TYR A 31 8.33 -14.54 -0.04
N PHE A 32 7.12 -14.60 0.47
CA PHE A 32 6.65 -15.69 1.33
C PHE A 32 6.03 -16.84 0.53
N ASP A 33 5.69 -16.64 -0.77
CA ASP A 33 4.94 -17.57 -1.61
C ASP A 33 3.60 -17.98 -0.94
N GLU A 34 2.89 -16.98 -0.37
CA GLU A 34 1.66 -17.19 0.42
C GLU A 34 0.67 -16.03 0.18
N ASP A 35 -0.61 -16.33 0.34
CA ASP A 35 -1.69 -15.35 0.27
C ASP A 35 -1.97 -14.76 1.66
N PHE A 36 -2.03 -13.44 1.72
CA PHE A 36 -2.35 -12.68 2.93
C PHE A 36 -3.59 -11.82 2.72
N THR A 37 -4.29 -11.54 3.81
CA THR A 37 -5.53 -10.73 3.76
C THR A 37 -5.36 -9.46 4.58
N LEU A 38 -5.54 -8.30 3.94
CA LEU A 38 -5.55 -7.00 4.59
C LEU A 38 -6.67 -6.92 5.63
N PRO A 39 -6.43 -6.34 6.81
CA PRO A 39 -7.41 -6.30 7.92
C PRO A 39 -8.71 -5.57 7.59
N GLY A 40 -8.70 -4.61 6.65
CA GLY A 40 -9.87 -3.77 6.30
C GLY A 40 -10.07 -2.59 7.23
N ASP A 41 -9.09 -2.30 8.10
CA ASP A 41 -9.09 -1.13 8.97
C ASP A 41 -7.67 -0.58 9.16
N TYR A 42 -7.59 0.71 9.46
CA TYR A 42 -6.36 1.38 9.81
C TYR A 42 -6.55 2.26 11.04
N MET A 43 -5.70 2.09 12.06
CA MET A 43 -5.79 2.79 13.34
C MET A 43 -7.20 2.73 13.97
N GLY A 44 -7.87 1.57 13.84
CA GLY A 44 -9.22 1.34 14.37
C GLY A 44 -10.34 2.01 13.60
N GLN A 45 -10.09 2.59 12.44
CA GLN A 45 -11.08 3.14 11.51
C GLN A 45 -11.24 2.20 10.33
N LEU A 46 -12.47 1.77 10.03
CA LEU A 46 -12.75 0.95 8.85
C LEU A 46 -12.47 1.74 7.56
N ILE A 47 -11.86 1.08 6.58
CA ILE A 47 -11.71 1.66 5.24
C ILE A 47 -13.07 1.88 4.60
N GLN A 48 -13.17 2.84 3.68
CA GLN A 48 -14.40 3.21 3.00
C GLN A 48 -14.19 3.26 1.49
N GLY A 49 -15.21 2.88 0.73
CA GLY A 49 -15.32 3.17 -0.69
C GLY A 49 -16.02 4.51 -0.95
N ALA A 50 -15.76 5.09 -2.10
CA ALA A 50 -16.50 6.21 -2.66
C ALA A 50 -16.85 5.91 -4.11
N ASN A 51 -17.92 6.53 -4.64
CA ASN A 51 -18.13 6.47 -6.08
C ASN A 51 -17.05 7.30 -6.78
N TRP A 52 -16.62 6.86 -7.96
CA TRP A 52 -15.63 7.60 -8.75
C TRP A 52 -16.00 9.05 -9.00
N ALA A 53 -17.28 9.34 -9.17
CA ALA A 53 -17.80 10.69 -9.41
C ALA A 53 -17.94 11.56 -8.16
N ASP A 54 -17.73 11.01 -6.96
CA ASP A 54 -17.84 11.75 -5.72
C ASP A 54 -16.72 12.78 -5.57
N PRO A 55 -17.00 13.97 -5.00
CA PRO A 55 -15.95 14.92 -4.67
C PRO A 55 -14.95 14.33 -3.68
N VAL A 56 -13.66 14.53 -3.92
CA VAL A 56 -12.63 14.18 -2.95
C VAL A 56 -12.83 15.02 -1.68
N THR A 57 -12.92 14.36 -0.54
CA THR A 57 -13.10 15.01 0.76
C THR A 57 -12.12 14.45 1.78
N SER A 58 -11.61 15.34 2.63
CA SER A 58 -10.69 14.95 3.72
C SER A 58 -11.42 14.60 5.03
N TRP A 59 -12.72 14.94 5.15
CA TRP A 59 -13.50 14.72 6.38
C TRP A 59 -14.88 14.17 6.06
N ALA A 60 -15.27 13.10 6.75
CA ALA A 60 -16.58 12.48 6.63
C ALA A 60 -16.96 11.73 7.93
N THR A 61 -18.15 11.17 7.95
CA THR A 61 -18.52 10.19 8.98
C THR A 61 -17.73 8.90 8.74
N VAL A 62 -17.03 8.45 9.77
CA VAL A 62 -16.26 7.19 9.76
C VAL A 62 -16.85 6.21 10.74
N THR A 63 -16.75 4.92 10.42
CA THR A 63 -17.10 3.82 11.31
C THR A 63 -15.81 3.24 11.91
N MET A 64 -15.81 3.10 13.23
CA MET A 64 -14.71 2.47 13.95
C MET A 64 -14.89 0.96 14.04
N THR A 65 -13.83 0.22 14.32
CA THR A 65 -13.87 -1.25 14.51
C THR A 65 -14.79 -1.69 15.66
N ASP A 66 -15.06 -0.81 16.62
CA ASP A 66 -16.04 -1.05 17.71
C ASP A 66 -17.48 -0.74 17.29
N GLY A 67 -17.72 -0.36 16.03
CA GLY A 67 -19.03 0.00 15.48
C GLY A 67 -19.47 1.44 15.78
N SER A 68 -18.71 2.21 16.55
CA SER A 68 -19.02 3.63 16.78
C SER A 68 -18.80 4.46 15.52
N LYS A 69 -19.53 5.59 15.43
CA LYS A 69 -19.39 6.53 14.31
C LYS A 69 -18.96 7.90 14.83
N LYS A 70 -18.03 8.52 14.12
CA LYS A 70 -17.56 9.87 14.44
C LYS A 70 -17.23 10.66 13.17
N CYS A 71 -17.10 11.98 13.28
CA CYS A 71 -16.46 12.76 12.24
C CYS A 71 -14.95 12.47 12.28
N GLY A 72 -14.38 12.04 11.18
CA GLY A 72 -12.97 11.64 11.08
C GLY A 72 -12.33 12.10 9.78
N TYR A 73 -11.00 12.04 9.77
CA TYR A 73 -10.20 12.27 8.59
C TYR A 73 -10.27 11.02 7.68
N VAL A 74 -10.60 11.20 6.41
CA VAL A 74 -10.84 10.08 5.48
C VAL A 74 -9.95 10.12 4.24
N ASP A 75 -9.09 11.11 4.11
CA ASP A 75 -8.27 11.29 2.89
C ASP A 75 -7.41 10.05 2.59
N SER A 76 -6.87 9.42 3.64
CA SER A 76 -6.05 8.21 3.52
C SER A 76 -6.84 6.90 3.55
N TYR A 77 -8.13 6.90 3.92
CA TYR A 77 -8.92 5.67 4.16
C TYR A 77 -10.14 5.52 3.27
N ARG A 78 -10.39 6.52 2.40
CA ARG A 78 -11.49 6.51 1.46
C ARG A 78 -10.97 6.30 0.05
N PHE A 79 -11.25 5.12 -0.48
CA PHE A 79 -10.81 4.67 -1.79
C PHE A 79 -11.78 5.11 -2.87
N TYR A 80 -11.28 5.68 -3.96
CA TYR A 80 -12.08 6.18 -5.08
C TYR A 80 -12.03 5.24 -6.29
N GLY A 81 -11.25 4.16 -6.21
CA GLY A 81 -11.24 3.10 -7.21
C GLY A 81 -10.37 3.35 -8.43
N GLY A 82 -9.52 4.38 -8.43
CA GLY A 82 -8.50 4.49 -9.49
C GLY A 82 -7.49 3.35 -9.40
N ASP A 83 -7.08 2.79 -10.55
CA ASP A 83 -6.33 1.55 -10.66
C ASP A 83 -5.33 1.53 -11.82
N LEU A 84 -4.60 0.41 -11.97
CA LEU A 84 -3.60 0.23 -13.04
C LEU A 84 -4.26 0.07 -14.42
N GLU A 85 -5.45 -0.52 -14.51
CA GLU A 85 -6.22 -0.59 -15.76
C GLU A 85 -6.58 0.80 -16.26
N GLY A 86 -7.03 1.68 -15.38
CA GLY A 86 -7.33 3.07 -15.74
C GLY A 86 -6.11 3.82 -16.23
N ILE A 87 -4.91 3.53 -15.68
CA ILE A 87 -3.65 4.10 -16.18
C ILE A 87 -3.34 3.57 -17.59
N ILE A 88 -3.53 2.26 -17.84
CA ILE A 88 -3.33 1.64 -19.15
C ILE A 88 -4.22 2.30 -20.20
N GLU A 89 -5.48 2.53 -19.88
CA GLU A 89 -6.44 3.16 -20.78
C GLU A 89 -6.06 4.59 -21.19
N GLU A 90 -5.36 5.33 -20.32
CA GLU A 90 -4.95 6.71 -20.53
C GLU A 90 -3.52 6.88 -21.09
N LEU A 91 -2.82 5.80 -21.41
CA LEU A 91 -1.43 5.89 -21.92
C LEU A 91 -1.32 6.70 -23.22
N ASP A 92 -2.30 6.62 -24.12
CA ASP A 92 -2.29 7.39 -25.37
C ASP A 92 -2.52 8.89 -25.10
N TYR A 93 -3.38 9.22 -24.14
CA TYR A 93 -3.55 10.60 -23.68
C TYR A 93 -2.24 11.14 -23.07
N LEU A 94 -1.62 10.40 -22.16
CA LEU A 94 -0.34 10.77 -21.54
C LEU A 94 0.76 10.93 -22.59
N LYS A 95 0.80 10.06 -23.60
CA LYS A 95 1.71 10.18 -24.74
C LYS A 95 1.47 11.46 -25.53
N SER A 96 0.21 11.83 -25.76
CA SER A 96 -0.17 13.06 -26.49
C SER A 96 0.31 14.33 -25.77
N LEU A 97 0.43 14.29 -24.44
CA LEU A 97 0.99 15.37 -23.61
C LEU A 97 2.53 15.42 -23.64
N GLY A 98 3.21 14.48 -24.35
CA GLY A 98 4.65 14.40 -24.41
C GLY A 98 5.29 13.73 -23.17
N VAL A 99 4.52 12.97 -22.39
CA VAL A 99 5.03 12.21 -21.24
C VAL A 99 5.97 11.11 -21.72
N THR A 100 7.15 11.02 -21.12
CA THR A 100 8.19 10.01 -21.42
C THR A 100 8.51 9.12 -20.22
N ALA A 101 8.00 9.48 -19.02
CA ALA A 101 8.08 8.66 -17.82
C ALA A 101 6.87 8.95 -16.93
N ILE A 102 6.26 7.89 -16.40
CA ILE A 102 5.24 7.94 -15.36
C ILE A 102 5.90 7.57 -14.04
N TYR A 103 5.71 8.41 -13.02
CA TYR A 103 6.11 8.14 -11.65
C TYR A 103 4.86 7.74 -10.88
N LEU A 104 4.77 6.48 -10.49
CA LEU A 104 3.67 5.95 -9.70
C LEU A 104 3.95 6.15 -8.21
N ASN A 105 3.00 6.71 -7.47
CA ASN A 105 2.96 6.52 -6.03
C ASN A 105 2.94 5.01 -5.73
N PRO A 106 3.31 4.57 -4.51
CA PRO A 106 3.42 3.15 -4.20
C PRO A 106 2.18 2.34 -4.59
N ILE A 107 2.42 1.13 -5.09
CA ILE A 107 1.35 0.21 -5.55
C ILE A 107 1.23 -1.03 -4.66
N PHE A 108 1.98 -1.07 -3.56
CA PHE A 108 2.03 -2.20 -2.64
C PHE A 108 0.74 -2.33 -1.82
N PRO A 109 0.40 -3.54 -1.34
CA PRO A 109 -0.70 -3.74 -0.40
C PRO A 109 -0.55 -2.83 0.83
N SER A 110 -1.60 -2.10 1.18
CA SER A 110 -1.63 -1.17 2.31
C SER A 110 -3.06 -0.83 2.67
N GLU A 111 -3.34 -0.49 3.92
CA GLU A 111 -4.67 -0.02 4.34
C GLU A 111 -4.93 1.46 4.05
N THR A 112 -3.95 2.16 3.49
CA THR A 112 -4.13 3.55 3.09
C THR A 112 -4.13 3.74 1.57
N THR A 113 -4.83 4.77 1.11
CA THR A 113 -4.90 5.11 -0.32
C THR A 113 -3.56 5.53 -0.90
N HIS A 114 -2.67 6.12 -0.09
CA HIS A 114 -1.35 6.59 -0.53
C HIS A 114 -0.29 5.48 -0.55
N ARG A 115 -0.48 4.39 0.17
CA ARG A 115 0.39 3.20 0.22
C ARG A 115 1.84 3.45 0.62
N TYR A 116 2.10 4.57 1.33
CA TYR A 116 3.42 4.84 1.92
C TYR A 116 3.65 4.10 3.24
N ASP A 117 2.69 3.31 3.68
CA ASP A 117 2.71 2.41 4.83
C ASP A 117 2.46 0.97 4.37
N PRO A 118 3.37 0.38 3.55
CA PRO A 118 3.11 -0.91 2.93
C PRO A 118 2.96 -2.02 3.97
N ALA A 119 1.95 -2.88 3.75
CA ALA A 119 1.79 -4.14 4.46
C ALA A 119 2.79 -5.19 3.95
N SER A 120 3.10 -5.15 2.64
CA SER A 120 4.12 -5.95 1.98
C SER A 120 4.85 -5.12 0.92
N TYR A 121 6.08 -5.54 0.55
CA TYR A 121 6.82 -4.99 -0.59
C TYR A 121 6.79 -5.91 -1.82
N PHE A 122 6.24 -7.12 -1.72
CA PHE A 122 6.31 -8.17 -2.74
C PHE A 122 4.93 -8.54 -3.31
N GLY A 123 4.05 -7.58 -3.44
CA GLY A 123 2.75 -7.74 -4.04
C GLY A 123 2.23 -6.44 -4.65
N VAL A 124 1.20 -6.54 -5.47
CA VAL A 124 0.40 -5.39 -5.92
C VAL A 124 -0.86 -5.32 -5.07
N ASP A 125 -1.23 -4.12 -4.64
CA ASP A 125 -2.50 -3.92 -3.92
C ASP A 125 -3.68 -4.38 -4.78
N PRO A 126 -4.51 -5.32 -4.32
CA PRO A 126 -5.61 -5.90 -5.10
C PRO A 126 -6.64 -4.86 -5.56
N ARG A 127 -6.71 -3.71 -4.87
CA ARG A 127 -7.54 -2.55 -5.29
C ARG A 127 -6.93 -1.74 -6.44
N LEU A 128 -5.72 -2.09 -6.86
CA LEU A 128 -5.07 -1.51 -8.04
C LEU A 128 -4.94 -2.51 -9.18
N GLY A 129 -5.10 -3.80 -8.91
CA GLY A 129 -4.89 -4.90 -9.85
C GLY A 129 -3.98 -5.98 -9.25
N ASP A 130 -3.20 -6.61 -10.10
CA ASP A 130 -2.28 -7.70 -9.76
C ASP A 130 -0.93 -7.56 -10.51
N ALA A 131 -0.04 -8.52 -10.31
CA ALA A 131 1.27 -8.54 -10.97
C ALA A 131 1.16 -8.58 -12.51
N GLU A 132 0.17 -9.30 -13.06
CA GLU A 132 -0.06 -9.39 -14.50
C GLU A 132 -0.55 -8.04 -15.06
N THR A 133 -1.40 -7.33 -14.32
CA THR A 133 -1.86 -6.00 -14.67
C THR A 133 -0.71 -4.98 -14.64
N PHE A 134 0.17 -5.06 -13.63
CA PHE A 134 1.37 -4.21 -13.57
C PHE A 134 2.34 -4.50 -14.72
N LYS A 135 2.56 -5.78 -15.04
CA LYS A 135 3.35 -6.18 -16.20
C LYS A 135 2.75 -5.65 -17.50
N LYS A 136 1.44 -5.79 -17.70
CA LYS A 136 0.73 -5.22 -18.85
C LYS A 136 0.92 -3.70 -18.95
N LEU A 137 0.81 -2.98 -17.83
CA LEU A 137 1.07 -1.53 -17.78
C LEU A 137 2.48 -1.21 -18.27
N THR A 138 3.51 -1.92 -17.79
CA THR A 138 4.90 -1.68 -18.19
C THR A 138 5.14 -1.96 -19.66
N GLU A 139 4.58 -3.04 -20.20
CA GLU A 139 4.67 -3.41 -21.62
C GLU A 139 3.96 -2.40 -22.52
N GLU A 140 2.73 -1.99 -22.18
CA GLU A 140 1.97 -1.02 -22.96
C GLU A 140 2.59 0.38 -22.92
N ALA A 141 3.13 0.79 -21.78
CA ALA A 141 3.89 2.03 -21.64
C ALA A 141 5.17 2.01 -22.51
N ALA A 142 5.92 0.89 -22.49
CA ALA A 142 7.13 0.72 -23.30
C ALA A 142 6.87 0.83 -24.81
N LYS A 143 5.76 0.26 -25.33
CA LYS A 143 5.34 0.39 -26.73
C LYS A 143 5.14 1.86 -27.15
N ARG A 144 4.82 2.74 -26.20
CA ARG A 144 4.63 4.17 -26.39
C ARG A 144 5.87 5.00 -26.09
N GLY A 145 6.99 4.35 -25.70
CA GLY A 145 8.23 5.02 -25.29
C GLY A 145 8.11 5.72 -23.94
N ILE A 146 7.20 5.26 -23.07
CA ILE A 146 7.00 5.74 -21.71
C ILE A 146 7.65 4.74 -20.74
N LYS A 147 8.44 5.25 -19.79
CA LYS A 147 9.04 4.46 -18.71
C LYS A 147 8.14 4.51 -17.47
N ILE A 148 8.08 3.42 -16.72
CA ILE A 148 7.43 3.37 -15.41
C ILE A 148 8.52 3.47 -14.34
N ILE A 149 8.29 4.34 -13.35
CA ILE A 149 9.08 4.49 -12.12
C ILE A 149 8.12 4.21 -10.98
N ASN A 150 8.34 3.11 -10.27
CA ASN A 150 7.54 2.78 -9.10
C ASN A 150 8.19 3.35 -7.83
N ASP A 151 7.40 4.03 -7.00
CA ASP A 151 7.85 4.57 -5.71
C ASP A 151 7.94 3.46 -4.66
N ILE A 152 8.90 3.56 -3.77
CA ILE A 152 9.14 2.61 -2.68
C ILE A 152 9.63 3.34 -1.43
N THR A 153 9.20 2.89 -0.25
CA THR A 153 9.62 3.39 1.05
C THR A 153 10.44 2.35 1.82
N PRO A 154 11.73 2.19 1.53
CA PRO A 154 12.55 1.15 2.16
C PRO A 154 12.90 1.43 3.62
N ASP A 155 12.62 2.63 4.12
CA ASP A 155 13.00 3.12 5.45
C ASP A 155 11.92 2.96 6.53
N HIS A 156 10.70 2.58 6.16
CA HIS A 156 9.60 2.27 7.09
C HIS A 156 8.56 1.37 6.44
N SER A 157 7.79 0.65 7.23
CA SER A 157 6.61 -0.13 6.82
C SER A 157 5.35 0.40 7.51
N GLY A 158 4.18 -0.14 7.19
CA GLY A 158 3.00 -0.02 8.04
C GLY A 158 3.22 -0.74 9.38
N ASP A 159 2.59 -0.26 10.46
CA ASP A 159 2.56 -0.97 11.75
C ASP A 159 1.72 -2.25 11.68
N ASP A 160 0.84 -2.35 10.69
CA ASP A 160 0.06 -3.53 10.33
C ASP A 160 0.69 -4.36 9.19
N SER A 161 1.98 -4.17 8.90
CA SER A 161 2.69 -4.94 7.88
C SER A 161 2.99 -6.38 8.33
N LEU A 162 3.26 -7.28 7.36
CA LEU A 162 3.70 -8.66 7.59
C LEU A 162 4.96 -8.76 8.48
N TYR A 163 5.75 -7.69 8.53
CA TYR A 163 7.03 -7.65 9.22
C TYR A 163 6.91 -7.11 10.66
N PHE A 164 5.93 -6.24 10.93
CA PHE A 164 5.70 -5.62 12.23
C PHE A 164 4.51 -6.22 12.97
N ASP A 165 3.36 -6.26 12.34
CA ASP A 165 2.09 -6.89 12.74
C ASP A 165 1.59 -6.52 14.14
N VAL A 166 1.24 -5.25 14.32
CA VAL A 166 0.66 -4.75 15.58
C VAL A 166 -0.69 -5.40 15.93
N LYS A 167 -1.38 -5.94 14.93
CA LYS A 167 -2.73 -6.54 15.08
C LYS A 167 -2.72 -8.05 15.21
N SER A 168 -1.57 -8.71 15.04
CA SER A 168 -1.47 -10.18 14.92
C SER A 168 -2.45 -10.73 13.87
N ALA A 169 -2.46 -10.07 12.72
CA ALA A 169 -3.44 -10.33 11.66
C ALA A 169 -3.00 -11.41 10.68
N TYR A 170 -1.71 -11.74 10.67
CA TYR A 170 -1.11 -12.60 9.66
C TYR A 170 -0.58 -13.93 10.24
N SER A 171 -0.27 -14.88 9.36
CA SER A 171 0.38 -16.16 9.73
C SER A 171 1.87 -15.99 10.07
N THR A 172 2.51 -14.92 9.57
CA THR A 172 3.87 -14.53 9.93
C THR A 172 3.93 -14.01 11.36
N VAL A 173 5.08 -14.17 12.03
CA VAL A 173 5.28 -13.60 13.36
C VAL A 173 6.01 -12.27 13.22
N GLY A 174 5.29 -11.17 13.37
CA GLY A 174 5.83 -9.82 13.27
C GLY A 174 6.73 -9.42 14.45
N ALA A 175 7.47 -8.32 14.26
CA ALA A 175 8.39 -7.80 15.29
C ALA A 175 7.68 -7.33 16.56
N HIS A 176 6.42 -6.88 16.44
CA HIS A 176 5.59 -6.47 17.59
C HIS A 176 5.13 -7.66 18.43
N GLU A 177 4.92 -8.83 17.80
CA GLU A 177 4.37 -10.01 18.46
C GLU A 177 5.41 -10.78 19.29
N SER A 178 6.67 -10.85 18.82
CA SER A 178 7.71 -11.63 19.50
C SER A 178 9.11 -11.06 19.28
N LYS A 179 9.94 -11.14 20.33
CA LYS A 179 11.38 -10.83 20.22
C LYS A 179 12.17 -11.90 19.45
N GLU A 180 11.60 -13.09 19.27
CA GLU A 180 12.14 -14.16 18.43
C GLU A 180 11.72 -14.03 16.95
N SER A 181 10.88 -13.04 16.61
CA SER A 181 10.54 -12.77 15.22
C SER A 181 11.79 -12.56 14.37
N PRO A 182 11.84 -13.11 13.13
CA PRO A 182 12.96 -12.85 12.21
C PRO A 182 13.11 -11.37 11.84
N PHE A 183 12.07 -10.57 12.08
CA PHE A 183 12.01 -9.14 11.77
C PHE A 183 12.26 -8.25 13.00
N PHE A 184 12.47 -8.83 14.20
CA PHE A 184 12.60 -8.04 15.43
C PHE A 184 13.72 -7.00 15.32
N ASP A 185 14.89 -7.38 14.83
CA ASP A 185 16.07 -6.51 14.68
C ASP A 185 15.91 -5.47 13.55
N TRP A 186 14.83 -5.53 12.78
CA TRP A 186 14.56 -4.53 11.72
C TRP A 186 14.09 -3.20 12.30
N TYR A 187 13.52 -3.23 13.50
CA TYR A 187 12.89 -2.08 14.15
C TYR A 187 13.58 -1.69 15.45
N THR A 188 13.40 -0.45 15.87
CA THR A 188 13.94 0.05 17.14
C THR A 188 12.81 0.28 18.11
N PHE A 189 12.69 -0.59 19.11
CA PHE A 189 11.78 -0.41 20.23
C PHE A 189 12.48 0.39 21.34
N THR A 190 11.80 1.42 21.86
CA THR A 190 12.22 2.14 23.07
C THR A 190 11.67 1.48 24.33
N GLU A 191 10.50 0.82 24.21
CA GLU A 191 9.88 0.00 25.26
C GLU A 191 9.01 -1.06 24.57
N TRP A 192 9.52 -2.28 24.44
CA TRP A 192 8.80 -3.36 23.74
C TRP A 192 7.68 -3.94 24.62
N PRO A 193 6.47 -4.25 24.06
CA PRO A 193 6.07 -4.02 22.67
C PRO A 193 5.50 -2.64 22.40
N ASP A 194 5.30 -1.79 23.42
CA ASP A 194 4.37 -0.65 23.39
C ASP A 194 4.92 0.63 22.75
N LYS A 195 6.27 0.75 22.62
CA LYS A 195 6.88 1.97 22.07
C LYS A 195 8.03 1.68 21.11
N TRP A 196 7.96 2.26 19.94
CA TRP A 196 8.98 2.14 18.89
C TRP A 196 9.22 3.47 18.19
N GLN A 197 10.28 3.52 17.38
CA GLN A 197 10.58 4.67 16.54
C GLN A 197 9.69 4.65 15.29
N GLY A 198 8.91 5.73 15.09
CA GLY A 198 8.07 5.94 13.92
C GLY A 198 8.64 7.03 13.01
N TRP A 199 8.41 6.88 11.68
CA TRP A 199 8.79 7.87 10.68
C TRP A 199 8.16 9.23 10.98
N ALA A 200 8.97 10.28 11.01
CA ALA A 200 8.54 11.63 11.39
C ALA A 200 7.73 11.70 12.72
N GLY A 201 7.88 10.70 13.60
CA GLY A 201 7.14 10.60 14.87
C GLY A 201 5.78 9.89 14.77
N PHE A 202 5.40 9.38 13.60
CA PHE A 202 4.16 8.62 13.41
C PHE A 202 4.38 7.14 13.74
N SER A 203 3.76 6.66 14.81
CA SER A 203 3.86 5.25 15.23
C SER A 203 3.30 4.27 14.22
N ALA A 204 2.32 4.68 13.43
CA ALA A 204 1.75 3.88 12.34
C ALA A 204 2.73 3.54 11.21
N MET A 205 3.90 4.17 11.19
CA MET A 205 4.96 3.92 10.21
C MET A 205 6.29 3.61 10.93
N PRO A 206 6.46 2.39 11.52
CA PRO A 206 7.68 2.00 12.22
C PRO A 206 8.89 2.05 11.28
N ILE A 207 9.97 2.71 11.75
CA ILE A 207 11.21 2.88 10.99
C ILE A 207 11.94 1.55 10.89
N ILE A 208 12.31 1.20 9.65
CA ILE A 208 13.16 0.05 9.35
C ILE A 208 14.64 0.48 9.43
N ASN A 209 15.44 -0.30 10.15
CA ASN A 209 16.89 -0.10 10.21
C ASN A 209 17.57 -0.58 8.91
N VAL A 210 17.65 0.30 7.93
CA VAL A 210 18.26 0.01 6.62
C VAL A 210 19.76 -0.33 6.69
N LEU A 211 20.41 -0.09 7.83
CA LEU A 211 21.81 -0.51 8.05
C LEU A 211 21.89 -1.96 8.55
N ASN A 212 20.78 -2.61 8.89
CA ASN A 212 20.77 -4.03 9.23
C ASN A 212 21.07 -4.86 7.96
N PRO A 213 22.09 -5.74 7.96
CA PRO A 213 22.41 -6.56 6.79
C PRO A 213 21.26 -7.45 6.32
N LYS A 214 20.38 -7.93 7.21
CA LYS A 214 19.20 -8.72 6.84
C LYS A 214 18.22 -7.90 6.02
N VAL A 215 18.00 -6.65 6.41
CA VAL A 215 17.16 -5.69 5.66
C VAL A 215 17.76 -5.40 4.28
N ALA A 216 19.08 -5.20 4.21
CA ALA A 216 19.75 -4.98 2.93
C ALA A 216 19.57 -6.18 1.98
N VAL A 217 19.73 -7.43 2.49
CA VAL A 217 19.52 -8.65 1.70
C VAL A 217 18.07 -8.75 1.23
N PHE A 218 17.10 -8.45 2.10
CA PHE A 218 15.67 -8.45 1.75
C PHE A 218 15.37 -7.50 0.59
N PHE A 219 15.84 -6.25 0.66
CA PHE A 219 15.61 -5.29 -0.43
C PHE A 219 16.43 -5.57 -1.68
N ILE A 220 17.56 -6.30 -1.61
CA ILE A 220 18.27 -6.79 -2.81
C ILE A 220 17.41 -7.82 -3.54
N ALA A 221 16.69 -8.69 -2.84
CA ALA A 221 15.77 -9.65 -3.47
C ALA A 221 14.62 -8.96 -4.23
N PHE A 222 14.26 -7.73 -3.84
CA PHE A 222 13.26 -6.90 -4.52
C PHE A 222 13.73 -6.33 -5.88
N LEU A 223 15.05 -6.23 -6.09
CA LEU A 223 15.58 -5.71 -7.36
C LEU A 223 15.39 -6.75 -8.48
N PRO A 224 14.99 -6.34 -9.69
CA PRO A 224 14.87 -7.24 -10.84
C PRO A 224 16.20 -7.97 -11.07
N GLN A 225 16.15 -9.31 -11.13
CA GLN A 225 17.29 -10.15 -11.50
C GLN A 225 17.36 -10.32 -13.01
#